data_461ac5566dddd52d8851152ce98ef920
#
_entry.id   461ac5566dddd52d8851152ce98ef920
#
_cell.length_a   1.000
_cell.length_b   1.000
_cell.length_c   1.000
_cell.angle_alpha   90.00
_cell.angle_beta   90.00
_cell.angle_gamma   90.00
#
_symmetry.space_group_name_H-M   'P 1'
#
loop_
_entity.id
_entity.type
_entity.pdbx_description
1 polymer ?
#
loop_
_entity_poly.entity_id
_entity_poly.type
_entity_poly.pdbx_seq_one_letter_code
_entity_poly.pdbx_strand_id
1 'polypeptide(L)'
;VRTEKRPVRKVKTRRSQLGSNVDIYTLNKYQRSNQNTCINQRPLVSSGARIKRGDVLADGPSTDHGELALGRNILVAFMSWGGYNFEDAIIVSEKLVKEDVYTSVHIEEFEVEARDTKQGKEEITRDISNVGEDALRNLDESGIIRVGANVKPNDILVGKITPKGETQLSPEEKLLKAIFGEKAGDVRDTSLRVPPGVHGTVIDVKVFSRKGIDKDSRTLAIEEEEISRIEKDYNEEIGIVKSETTKSMVGLLVGKKVNKATTIGRVSFAKGQEIEEAQIAKMSLKDMVKVSVQGVDEKTLLGMEASAKEQVAILKSMLEEKVTRLKKGDDLSPGVIKLVKVFMAMKRKLQVGDKMAGRHGNKGVVSTIVPEEDMPYMKDGRPIDLILNPLGVPSRMNVGQILETNLGMAARANDRNMATPVFDGAKESEVRELLREGGCSESGEVSLIDGRSGQPFRQSVMVGYLYILKLHHLVDDKIHARSTGPYSLVTQQPLGGKAQFGGQRLGEMEVWALEAYGAAYTLQEMLTVKSDDVEGRKRMYEAIVKGDTHLNPSLPESFNVLVKELQSLAIDVELIESGK
;
A
#
# COMPACT_ATOMS: atom_id res chain seq x y z
N VAL A 1 29.33 21.85 20.24
CA VAL A 1 29.12 21.90 18.78
C VAL A 1 27.80 22.59 18.53
N ARG A 2 27.82 23.78 17.90
CA ARG A 2 26.61 24.54 17.55
C ARG A 2 25.85 23.79 16.45
N THR A 3 24.68 23.26 16.78
CA THR A 3 23.73 22.75 15.78
C THR A 3 23.09 23.93 15.07
N GLU A 4 23.55 24.24 13.87
CA GLU A 4 22.81 25.09 12.94
C GLU A 4 21.51 24.39 12.54
N LYS A 5 20.39 24.90 13.04
CA LYS A 5 19.05 24.49 12.62
C LYS A 5 18.84 24.91 11.17
N ARG A 6 19.03 23.98 10.23
CA ARG A 6 18.56 24.19 8.86
C ARG A 6 17.05 24.44 8.89
N PRO A 7 16.55 25.50 8.24
CA PRO A 7 15.12 25.74 8.20
C PRO A 7 14.45 24.58 7.45
N VAL A 8 13.59 23.85 8.14
CA VAL A 8 12.68 22.89 7.53
C VAL A 8 11.95 23.64 6.40
N ARG A 9 12.05 23.14 5.16
CA ARG A 9 11.31 23.68 4.03
C ARG A 9 9.86 23.80 4.46
N LYS A 10 9.36 25.02 4.48
CA LYS A 10 7.96 25.34 4.77
C LYS A 10 7.09 24.50 3.84
N VAL A 11 6.43 23.49 4.39
CA VAL A 11 5.25 22.94 3.74
C VAL A 11 4.36 24.15 3.50
N LYS A 12 3.95 24.41 2.27
CA LYS A 12 3.02 25.49 1.93
C LYS A 12 1.70 25.19 2.62
N THR A 13 1.60 25.56 3.89
CA THR A 13 0.33 25.66 4.57
C THR A 13 -0.46 26.76 3.87
N ARG A 14 -1.74 26.55 3.67
CA ARG A 14 -2.71 27.56 3.16
C ARG A 14 -2.71 28.89 3.96
N ARG A 15 -1.89 28.99 4.97
CA ARG A 15 -1.73 30.09 5.90
C ARG A 15 -1.37 31.45 5.27
N SER A 16 -0.73 31.48 4.09
CA SER A 16 -0.17 32.72 3.53
C SER A 16 -1.21 33.65 2.87
N GLN A 17 -2.46 33.22 2.76
CA GLN A 17 -3.47 34.01 2.05
C GLN A 17 -4.62 34.54 2.92
N LEU A 18 -4.81 34.03 4.15
CA LEU A 18 -6.08 34.21 4.87
C LEU A 18 -6.00 35.03 6.16
N GLY A 19 -4.85 35.44 6.66
CA GLY A 19 -4.73 36.33 7.83
C GLY A 19 -5.51 35.89 9.09
N SER A 20 -5.87 34.60 9.21
CA SER A 20 -6.70 34.08 10.30
C SER A 20 -5.86 33.62 11.48
N ASN A 21 -6.44 33.68 12.69
CA ASN A 21 -5.87 33.13 13.91
C ASN A 21 -6.06 31.58 14.00
N VAL A 22 -6.62 30.95 12.98
CA VAL A 22 -6.93 29.51 12.92
C VAL A 22 -6.09 28.86 11.84
N ASP A 23 -5.33 27.84 12.22
CA ASP A 23 -4.60 26.97 11.29
C ASP A 23 -5.34 25.62 11.22
N ILE A 24 -5.75 25.20 10.01
CA ILE A 24 -6.45 23.94 9.77
C ILE A 24 -5.47 22.96 9.13
N TYR A 25 -5.26 21.80 9.75
CA TYR A 25 -4.44 20.71 9.26
C TYR A 25 -5.33 19.52 8.94
N THR A 26 -5.41 19.15 7.66
CA THR A 26 -6.17 17.98 7.22
C THR A 26 -5.29 16.75 7.30
N LEU A 27 -5.73 15.72 8.02
CA LEU A 27 -5.03 14.46 8.16
C LEU A 27 -5.56 13.44 7.14
N ASN A 28 -4.64 12.83 6.40
CA ASN A 28 -4.98 11.81 5.41
C ASN A 28 -5.09 10.45 6.07
N LYS A 29 -6.16 9.71 5.76
CA LYS A 29 -6.37 8.33 6.21
C LYS A 29 -6.54 7.39 5.03
N TYR A 30 -5.90 6.22 5.12
CA TYR A 30 -6.03 5.11 4.16
C TYR A 30 -5.84 5.53 2.71
N GLN A 31 -4.89 6.45 2.46
CA GLN A 31 -4.52 6.84 1.10
C GLN A 31 -3.38 5.97 0.58
N ARG A 32 -3.42 5.68 -0.71
CA ARG A 32 -2.36 4.97 -1.39
C ARG A 32 -1.15 5.89 -1.61
N SER A 33 0.03 5.42 -1.25
CA SER A 33 1.30 6.07 -1.62
C SER A 33 1.74 5.63 -3.03
N ASN A 34 2.77 6.28 -3.58
CA ASN A 34 3.38 5.88 -4.85
C ASN A 34 3.98 4.45 -4.83
N GLN A 35 4.28 3.93 -3.66
CA GLN A 35 4.82 2.59 -3.42
C GLN A 35 3.75 1.58 -2.99
N ASN A 36 2.49 1.89 -3.18
CA ASN A 36 1.33 1.09 -2.75
C ASN A 36 1.22 0.89 -1.23
N THR A 37 1.99 1.60 -0.43
CA THR A 37 1.87 1.57 1.03
C THR A 37 0.71 2.44 1.49
N CYS A 38 0.13 2.12 2.65
CA CYS A 38 -0.96 2.87 3.24
C CYS A 38 -0.45 4.11 3.95
N ILE A 39 -0.91 5.30 3.53
CA ILE A 39 -0.70 6.55 4.26
C ILE A 39 -1.85 6.70 5.25
N ASN A 40 -1.51 6.68 6.54
CA ASN A 40 -2.47 6.89 7.62
C ASN A 40 -1.86 7.80 8.67
N GLN A 41 -2.40 9.01 8.81
CA GLN A 41 -1.94 10.01 9.76
C GLN A 41 -2.80 9.96 11.02
N ARG A 42 -2.16 10.02 12.19
CA ARG A 42 -2.83 9.96 13.49
C ARG A 42 -2.52 11.21 14.30
N PRO A 43 -3.52 11.89 14.88
CA PRO A 43 -3.28 12.99 15.81
C PRO A 43 -2.66 12.45 17.12
N LEU A 44 -1.64 13.13 17.64
CA LEU A 44 -1.03 12.86 18.94
C LEU A 44 -1.62 13.72 20.05
N VAL A 45 -2.18 14.88 19.67
CA VAL A 45 -2.73 15.84 20.61
C VAL A 45 -4.19 15.57 20.89
N SER A 46 -4.61 15.76 22.14
CA SER A 46 -5.99 15.67 22.57
C SER A 46 -6.70 17.02 22.44
N SER A 47 -8.04 17.00 22.36
CA SER A 47 -8.85 18.22 22.29
C SER A 47 -8.65 19.07 23.54
N GLY A 48 -8.39 20.38 23.37
CA GLY A 48 -8.13 21.34 24.45
C GLY A 48 -6.69 21.40 24.94
N ALA A 49 -5.77 20.60 24.39
CA ALA A 49 -4.35 20.67 24.76
C ALA A 49 -3.72 22.00 24.31
N ARG A 50 -2.88 22.58 25.17
CA ARG A 50 -2.08 23.76 24.83
C ARG A 50 -0.80 23.32 24.15
N ILE A 51 -0.58 23.77 22.92
CA ILE A 51 0.59 23.44 22.10
C ILE A 51 1.51 24.64 21.93
N LYS A 52 2.79 24.38 21.77
CA LYS A 52 3.83 25.36 21.51
C LYS A 52 4.40 25.14 20.09
N ARG A 53 5.10 26.13 19.60
CA ARG A 53 5.83 26.02 18.34
C ARG A 53 6.92 24.96 18.46
N GLY A 54 6.89 23.92 17.63
CA GLY A 54 7.83 22.81 17.64
C GLY A 54 7.23 21.50 18.18
N ASP A 55 6.04 21.55 18.82
CA ASP A 55 5.37 20.33 19.28
C ASP A 55 4.85 19.53 18.08
N VAL A 56 4.92 18.21 18.19
CA VAL A 56 4.40 17.30 17.17
C VAL A 56 2.90 17.17 17.33
N LEU A 57 2.13 17.47 16.27
CA LEU A 57 0.68 17.43 16.27
C LEU A 57 0.11 16.08 15.83
N ALA A 58 0.75 15.47 14.85
CA ALA A 58 0.31 14.21 14.28
C ALA A 58 1.50 13.41 13.74
N ASP A 59 1.40 12.09 13.82
CA ASP A 59 2.33 11.16 13.19
C ASP A 59 1.80 10.70 11.83
N GLY A 60 2.74 10.51 10.89
CA GLY A 60 2.48 9.92 9.59
C GLY A 60 2.82 8.43 9.54
N PRO A 61 2.86 7.84 8.33
CA PRO A 61 3.34 6.48 8.15
C PRO A 61 4.80 6.36 8.60
N SER A 62 5.13 5.26 9.26
CA SER A 62 6.49 4.96 9.75
C SER A 62 7.10 6.06 10.65
N THR A 63 6.27 6.75 11.41
CA THR A 63 6.70 7.73 12.42
C THR A 63 6.07 7.40 13.78
N ASP A 64 6.80 7.70 14.86
CA ASP A 64 6.37 7.54 16.24
C ASP A 64 6.85 8.74 17.06
N HIS A 65 5.91 9.49 17.64
CA HIS A 65 6.19 10.74 18.37
C HIS A 65 7.09 11.74 17.62
N GLY A 66 6.92 11.82 16.30
CA GLY A 66 7.69 12.72 15.44
C GLY A 66 9.06 12.19 15.02
N GLU A 67 9.45 11.00 15.44
CA GLU A 67 10.68 10.32 15.05
C GLU A 67 10.43 9.25 14.01
N LEU A 68 11.44 8.96 13.19
CA LEU A 68 11.37 7.94 12.14
C LEU A 68 11.36 6.54 12.75
N ALA A 69 10.31 5.76 12.49
CA ALA A 69 10.09 4.41 12.99
C ALA A 69 9.86 3.42 11.84
N LEU A 70 10.92 3.11 11.09
CA LEU A 70 10.87 2.19 9.94
C LEU A 70 10.91 0.71 10.33
N GLY A 71 11.28 0.41 11.55
CA GLY A 71 11.44 -0.94 12.07
C GLY A 71 11.05 -1.04 13.55
N ARG A 72 11.46 -2.14 14.16
CA ARG A 72 11.21 -2.44 15.58
C ARG A 72 12.48 -2.96 16.24
N ASN A 73 12.64 -2.63 17.52
CA ASN A 73 13.65 -3.24 18.38
C ASN A 73 13.13 -4.60 18.85
N ILE A 74 13.80 -5.67 18.44
CA ILE A 74 13.43 -7.04 18.77
C ILE A 74 14.59 -7.77 19.44
N LEU A 75 14.29 -8.81 20.21
CA LEU A 75 15.28 -9.60 20.91
C LEU A 75 15.93 -10.60 19.95
N VAL A 76 17.23 -10.42 19.71
CA VAL A 76 18.01 -11.18 18.72
C VAL A 76 19.07 -12.03 19.42
N ALA A 77 19.28 -13.27 18.96
CA ALA A 77 20.40 -14.13 19.31
C ALA A 77 21.30 -14.39 18.11
N PHE A 78 22.63 -14.31 18.30
CA PHE A 78 23.60 -14.68 17.28
C PHE A 78 24.10 -16.10 17.52
N MET A 79 23.47 -17.06 16.87
CA MET A 79 23.82 -18.48 16.96
C MET A 79 23.44 -19.24 15.70
N SER A 80 24.17 -20.28 15.36
CA SER A 80 23.72 -21.25 14.36
C SER A 80 22.65 -22.15 14.98
N TRP A 81 21.54 -22.37 14.26
CA TRP A 81 20.43 -23.16 14.77
C TRP A 81 19.91 -24.13 13.71
N GLY A 82 20.25 -25.41 13.85
CA GLY A 82 19.80 -26.49 12.98
C GLY A 82 20.11 -26.33 11.49
N GLY A 83 21.00 -25.40 11.10
CA GLY A 83 21.30 -25.07 9.71
C GLY A 83 20.26 -24.19 9.01
N TYR A 84 19.14 -23.85 9.67
CA TYR A 84 18.06 -23.03 9.08
C TYR A 84 18.43 -21.56 8.88
N ASN A 85 19.53 -21.10 9.48
CA ASN A 85 20.07 -19.76 9.29
C ASN A 85 21.43 -19.76 8.57
N PHE A 86 21.67 -20.78 7.73
CA PHE A 86 22.86 -20.82 6.89
C PHE A 86 22.95 -19.58 5.99
N GLU A 87 24.16 -19.03 5.84
CA GLU A 87 24.43 -17.76 5.16
C GLU A 87 23.59 -16.60 5.76
N ASP A 88 22.74 -15.97 4.94
CA ASP A 88 21.91 -14.81 5.32
C ASP A 88 20.47 -15.19 5.66
N ALA A 89 20.20 -16.45 5.92
CA ALA A 89 18.87 -16.90 6.31
C ALA A 89 18.55 -16.45 7.76
N ILE A 90 17.32 -16.06 7.99
CA ILE A 90 16.82 -15.55 9.26
C ILE A 90 15.75 -16.49 9.79
N ILE A 91 15.83 -16.84 11.07
CA ILE A 91 14.79 -17.59 11.77
C ILE A 91 13.98 -16.60 12.60
N VAL A 92 12.67 -16.68 12.51
CA VAL A 92 11.74 -15.75 13.16
C VAL A 92 10.80 -16.52 14.08
N SER A 93 10.51 -15.97 15.25
CA SER A 93 9.48 -16.49 16.14
C SER A 93 8.08 -16.20 15.63
N GLU A 94 7.17 -17.15 15.73
CA GLU A 94 5.76 -17.00 15.40
C GLU A 94 5.08 -15.87 16.19
N LYS A 95 5.58 -15.56 17.39
CA LYS A 95 5.12 -14.43 18.20
C LYS A 95 5.07 -13.13 17.43
N LEU A 96 6.12 -12.81 16.64
CA LEU A 96 6.16 -11.58 15.83
C LEU A 96 5.06 -11.53 14.77
N VAL A 97 4.63 -12.68 14.26
CA VAL A 97 3.54 -12.79 13.28
C VAL A 97 2.17 -12.73 13.95
N LYS A 98 2.03 -13.34 15.15
CA LYS A 98 0.80 -13.29 15.95
C LYS A 98 0.49 -11.88 16.46
N GLU A 99 1.50 -11.18 16.93
CA GLU A 99 1.39 -9.80 17.45
C GLU A 99 1.36 -8.73 16.35
N ASP A 100 1.36 -9.12 15.07
CA ASP A 100 1.36 -8.21 13.91
C ASP A 100 2.52 -7.17 13.91
N VAL A 101 3.68 -7.50 14.48
CA VAL A 101 4.81 -6.56 14.65
C VAL A 101 5.34 -6.04 13.31
N TYR A 102 5.47 -6.93 12.32
CA TYR A 102 5.93 -6.60 10.96
C TYR A 102 4.82 -6.70 9.91
N THR A 103 3.60 -6.48 10.31
CA THR A 103 2.47 -6.45 9.38
C THR A 103 2.38 -5.10 8.70
N SER A 104 2.33 -5.10 7.38
CA SER A 104 2.19 -3.91 6.56
C SER A 104 0.84 -3.89 5.84
N VAL A 105 0.26 -2.72 5.68
CA VAL A 105 -0.97 -2.51 4.91
C VAL A 105 -0.58 -1.91 3.57
N HIS A 106 -1.03 -2.54 2.49
CA HIS A 106 -0.80 -2.11 1.12
C HIS A 106 -2.14 -1.79 0.46
N ILE A 107 -2.16 -0.75 -0.37
CA ILE A 107 -3.33 -0.36 -1.14
C ILE A 107 -2.96 -0.46 -2.61
N GLU A 108 -3.62 -1.36 -3.33
CA GLU A 108 -3.47 -1.50 -4.77
C GLU A 108 -4.63 -0.83 -5.50
N GLU A 109 -4.32 -0.25 -6.65
CA GLU A 109 -5.27 0.39 -7.54
C GLU A 109 -5.42 -0.44 -8.80
N PHE A 110 -6.65 -0.85 -9.08
CA PHE A 110 -7.03 -1.54 -10.30
C PHE A 110 -7.90 -0.61 -11.12
N GLU A 111 -7.56 -0.42 -12.39
CA GLU A 111 -8.32 0.43 -13.28
C GLU A 111 -8.81 -0.32 -14.52
N VAL A 112 -9.99 0.03 -14.96
CA VAL A 112 -10.56 -0.45 -16.20
C VAL A 112 -11.25 0.67 -16.95
N GLU A 113 -11.01 0.72 -18.24
CA GLU A 113 -11.60 1.70 -19.15
C GLU A 113 -12.64 1.02 -20.03
N ALA A 114 -13.80 1.65 -20.19
CA ALA A 114 -14.76 1.31 -21.24
C ALA A 114 -14.56 2.29 -22.41
N ARG A 115 -14.26 1.76 -23.59
CA ARG A 115 -13.92 2.52 -24.78
C ARG A 115 -15.01 2.38 -25.85
N ASP A 116 -15.09 3.40 -26.72
CA ASP A 116 -15.85 3.30 -27.95
C ASP A 116 -14.97 2.65 -29.00
N THR A 117 -15.36 1.46 -29.46
CA THR A 117 -14.61 0.67 -30.45
C THR A 117 -15.34 0.70 -31.78
N LYS A 118 -14.62 0.39 -32.87
CA LYS A 118 -15.23 0.28 -34.24
C LYS A 118 -16.35 -0.76 -34.33
N GLN A 119 -16.40 -1.68 -33.38
CA GLN A 119 -17.38 -2.78 -33.34
C GLN A 119 -18.57 -2.48 -32.43
N GLY A 120 -18.56 -1.37 -31.72
CA GLY A 120 -19.56 -0.94 -30.74
C GLY A 120 -18.95 -0.42 -29.46
N LYS A 121 -19.78 0.10 -28.59
CA LYS A 121 -19.36 0.61 -27.29
C LYS A 121 -19.13 -0.54 -26.31
N GLU A 122 -18.01 -0.49 -25.58
CA GLU A 122 -17.82 -1.37 -24.43
C GLU A 122 -18.75 -0.93 -23.30
N GLU A 123 -19.34 -1.90 -22.61
CA GLU A 123 -20.27 -1.63 -21.50
C GLU A 123 -19.77 -2.25 -20.21
N ILE A 124 -19.96 -1.52 -19.11
CA ILE A 124 -19.74 -2.01 -17.75
C ILE A 124 -21.09 -2.46 -17.22
N THR A 125 -21.23 -3.77 -16.98
CA THR A 125 -22.50 -4.40 -16.57
C THR A 125 -22.27 -5.63 -15.70
N ARG A 126 -23.28 -5.98 -14.92
CA ARG A 126 -23.33 -7.24 -14.16
C ARG A 126 -23.74 -8.43 -15.05
N ASP A 127 -24.40 -8.18 -16.17
CA ASP A 127 -24.88 -9.22 -17.10
C ASP A 127 -23.72 -9.71 -17.96
N ILE A 128 -22.95 -10.67 -17.43
CA ILE A 128 -21.79 -11.26 -18.06
C ILE A 128 -22.15 -12.69 -18.48
N SER A 129 -22.03 -12.99 -19.78
CA SER A 129 -22.25 -14.34 -20.28
C SER A 129 -21.21 -15.33 -19.71
N ASN A 130 -21.66 -16.57 -19.42
CA ASN A 130 -20.82 -17.68 -18.98
C ASN A 130 -20.15 -17.52 -17.58
N VAL A 131 -20.70 -16.70 -16.69
CA VAL A 131 -20.26 -16.54 -15.31
C VAL A 131 -21.36 -16.96 -14.34
N GLY A 132 -21.03 -17.79 -13.36
CA GLY A 132 -21.99 -18.22 -12.33
C GLY A 132 -22.38 -17.08 -11.38
N GLU A 133 -23.58 -17.15 -10.82
CA GLU A 133 -24.12 -16.13 -9.89
C GLU A 133 -23.23 -15.91 -8.65
N ASP A 134 -22.55 -16.94 -8.19
CA ASP A 134 -21.64 -16.84 -7.04
C ASP A 134 -20.50 -15.84 -7.27
N ALA A 135 -19.94 -15.78 -8.48
CA ALA A 135 -18.90 -14.83 -8.86
C ALA A 135 -19.44 -13.39 -9.02
N LEU A 136 -20.75 -13.25 -9.24
CA LEU A 136 -21.43 -11.96 -9.39
C LEU A 136 -22.00 -11.41 -8.07
N ARG A 137 -21.93 -12.18 -6.97
CA ARG A 137 -22.56 -11.83 -5.68
C ARG A 137 -22.09 -10.49 -5.12
N ASN A 138 -20.81 -10.19 -5.29
CA ASN A 138 -20.18 -8.98 -4.73
C ASN A 138 -20.32 -7.76 -5.67
N LEU A 139 -20.86 -7.93 -6.87
CA LEU A 139 -21.12 -6.86 -7.82
C LEU A 139 -22.48 -6.20 -7.55
N ASP A 140 -22.53 -4.89 -7.75
CA ASP A 140 -23.80 -4.15 -7.78
C ASP A 140 -24.50 -4.28 -9.16
N GLU A 141 -25.65 -3.63 -9.31
CA GLU A 141 -26.43 -3.67 -10.57
C GLU A 141 -25.68 -3.09 -11.77
N SER A 142 -24.73 -2.17 -11.53
CA SER A 142 -23.89 -1.57 -12.58
C SER A 142 -22.66 -2.42 -12.93
N GLY A 143 -22.51 -3.62 -12.34
CA GLY A 143 -21.36 -4.48 -12.58
C GLY A 143 -20.07 -4.05 -11.87
N ILE A 144 -20.15 -3.19 -10.86
CA ILE A 144 -19.01 -2.71 -10.08
C ILE A 144 -19.04 -3.35 -8.69
N ILE A 145 -17.88 -3.72 -8.17
CA ILE A 145 -17.79 -4.35 -6.85
C ILE A 145 -18.18 -3.38 -5.73
N ARG A 146 -18.79 -3.90 -4.67
CA ARG A 146 -19.21 -3.12 -3.49
C ARG A 146 -18.02 -2.81 -2.60
N VAL A 147 -18.02 -1.60 -2.04
CA VAL A 147 -17.07 -1.21 -0.98
C VAL A 147 -17.29 -2.09 0.25
N GLY A 148 -16.19 -2.58 0.85
CA GLY A 148 -16.20 -3.51 1.97
C GLY A 148 -16.24 -4.99 1.58
N ALA A 149 -16.34 -5.33 0.29
CA ALA A 149 -16.28 -6.72 -0.16
C ALA A 149 -14.88 -7.31 0.01
N ASN A 150 -14.80 -8.54 0.55
CA ASN A 150 -13.57 -9.32 0.55
C ASN A 150 -13.44 -10.06 -0.77
N VAL A 151 -12.30 -9.91 -1.41
CA VAL A 151 -12.01 -10.48 -2.72
C VAL A 151 -10.84 -11.46 -2.66
N LYS A 152 -10.93 -12.48 -3.53
CA LYS A 152 -9.94 -13.52 -3.73
C LYS A 152 -9.38 -13.45 -5.15
N PRO A 153 -8.25 -14.13 -5.44
CA PRO A 153 -7.76 -14.23 -6.81
C PRO A 153 -8.84 -14.74 -7.77
N ASN A 154 -8.90 -14.14 -8.95
CA ASN A 154 -9.87 -14.43 -10.02
C ASN A 154 -11.31 -13.91 -9.79
N ASP A 155 -11.64 -13.31 -8.64
CA ASP A 155 -12.93 -12.63 -8.45
C ASP A 155 -13.04 -11.43 -9.39
N ILE A 156 -14.27 -11.10 -9.80
CA ILE A 156 -14.54 -9.98 -10.71
C ILE A 156 -14.65 -8.69 -9.88
N LEU A 157 -13.81 -7.71 -10.22
CA LEU A 157 -13.87 -6.36 -9.65
C LEU A 157 -14.82 -5.46 -10.42
N VAL A 158 -14.75 -5.52 -11.75
CA VAL A 158 -15.62 -4.75 -12.63
C VAL A 158 -16.00 -5.64 -13.81
N GLY A 159 -17.30 -5.85 -13.99
CA GLY A 159 -17.83 -6.58 -15.13
C GLY A 159 -17.81 -5.73 -16.39
N LYS A 160 -17.10 -6.15 -17.41
CA LYS A 160 -17.01 -5.46 -18.69
C LYS A 160 -17.24 -6.44 -19.84
N ILE A 161 -18.08 -6.04 -20.78
CA ILE A 161 -18.33 -6.77 -22.01
C ILE A 161 -17.88 -5.94 -23.21
N THR A 162 -17.23 -6.61 -24.17
CA THR A 162 -16.78 -6.00 -25.42
C THR A 162 -17.53 -6.65 -26.58
N PRO A 163 -18.16 -5.88 -27.50
CA PRO A 163 -18.80 -6.44 -28.68
C PRO A 163 -17.80 -7.18 -29.56
N LYS A 164 -18.18 -8.38 -30.04
CA LYS A 164 -17.40 -9.10 -31.05
C LYS A 164 -17.75 -8.54 -32.44
N GLY A 165 -16.70 -8.33 -33.26
CA GLY A 165 -16.93 -8.04 -34.70
C GLY A 165 -17.58 -9.22 -35.40
N GLU A 166 -18.25 -8.93 -36.48
CA GLU A 166 -18.80 -9.95 -37.38
C GLU A 166 -17.67 -10.84 -37.92
N THR A 167 -17.36 -11.90 -37.21
CA THR A 167 -16.67 -13.05 -37.79
C THR A 167 -17.67 -13.82 -38.62
N GLN A 168 -17.27 -14.29 -39.80
CA GLN A 168 -18.09 -15.20 -40.58
C GLN A 168 -18.42 -16.42 -39.72
N LEU A 169 -19.62 -16.43 -39.14
CA LEU A 169 -20.13 -17.53 -38.35
C LEU A 169 -20.20 -18.79 -39.21
N SER A 170 -19.71 -19.91 -38.68
CA SER A 170 -19.95 -21.21 -39.34
C SER A 170 -21.46 -21.51 -39.44
N PRO A 171 -21.89 -22.33 -40.39
CA PRO A 171 -23.29 -22.69 -40.49
C PRO A 171 -23.88 -23.25 -39.19
N GLU A 172 -23.09 -24.00 -38.43
CA GLU A 172 -23.48 -24.56 -37.14
C GLU A 172 -23.63 -23.47 -36.07
N GLU A 173 -22.73 -22.48 -36.02
CA GLU A 173 -22.84 -21.34 -35.11
C GLU A 173 -24.05 -20.46 -35.44
N LYS A 174 -24.41 -20.28 -36.74
CA LYS A 174 -25.63 -19.58 -37.14
C LYS A 174 -26.86 -20.29 -36.63
N LEU A 175 -26.86 -21.61 -36.65
CA LEU A 175 -27.98 -22.45 -36.19
C LEU A 175 -28.11 -22.40 -34.65
N LEU A 176 -27.01 -22.46 -33.93
CA LEU A 176 -26.96 -22.27 -32.48
C LEU A 176 -27.44 -20.87 -32.07
N LYS A 177 -27.03 -19.83 -32.80
CA LYS A 177 -27.49 -18.46 -32.60
C LYS A 177 -29.00 -18.30 -32.79
N ALA A 178 -29.58 -19.02 -33.78
CA ALA A 178 -31.02 -19.03 -34.03
C ALA A 178 -31.82 -19.76 -32.94
N ILE A 179 -31.24 -20.80 -32.31
CA ILE A 179 -31.91 -21.62 -31.30
C ILE A 179 -31.83 -20.98 -29.90
N PHE A 180 -30.68 -20.41 -29.51
CA PHE A 180 -30.41 -19.91 -28.17
C PHE A 180 -30.57 -18.38 -28.02
N GLY A 181 -30.95 -17.66 -29.07
CA GLY A 181 -31.16 -16.21 -29.08
C GLY A 181 -29.88 -15.37 -29.26
N GLU A 182 -30.09 -14.13 -29.71
CA GLU A 182 -28.99 -13.23 -30.14
C GLU A 182 -27.96 -12.85 -29.09
N LYS A 183 -28.27 -12.97 -27.81
CA LYS A 183 -27.40 -12.47 -26.73
C LYS A 183 -26.16 -13.31 -26.39
N ALA A 184 -26.16 -14.59 -26.69
CA ALA A 184 -25.09 -15.50 -26.23
C ALA A 184 -23.80 -15.50 -27.09
N GLY A 185 -23.83 -14.90 -28.29
CA GLY A 185 -22.71 -14.96 -29.25
C GLY A 185 -21.99 -13.65 -29.56
N ASP A 186 -22.56 -12.51 -29.24
CA ASP A 186 -22.12 -11.22 -29.78
C ASP A 186 -21.19 -10.42 -28.89
N VAL A 187 -20.99 -10.85 -27.64
CA VAL A 187 -20.11 -10.15 -26.68
C VAL A 187 -19.06 -11.09 -26.12
N ARG A 188 -17.89 -10.50 -25.81
CA ARG A 188 -16.79 -11.17 -25.14
C ARG A 188 -16.65 -10.60 -23.72
N ASP A 189 -16.47 -11.49 -22.72
CA ASP A 189 -16.10 -11.09 -21.37
C ASP A 189 -14.67 -10.52 -21.35
N THR A 190 -14.55 -9.25 -20.97
CA THR A 190 -13.29 -8.53 -20.76
C THR A 190 -13.26 -7.91 -19.37
N SER A 191 -13.94 -8.52 -18.42
CA SER A 191 -14.05 -8.06 -17.04
C SER A 191 -12.69 -7.97 -16.37
N LEU A 192 -12.54 -6.97 -15.51
CA LEU A 192 -11.37 -6.81 -14.65
C LEU A 192 -11.47 -7.83 -13.51
N ARG A 193 -10.51 -8.73 -13.44
CA ARG A 193 -10.40 -9.75 -12.39
C ARG A 193 -9.22 -9.48 -11.50
N VAL A 194 -9.32 -9.94 -10.24
CA VAL A 194 -8.23 -9.87 -9.27
C VAL A 194 -7.06 -10.75 -9.75
N PRO A 195 -5.83 -10.20 -9.86
CA PRO A 195 -4.65 -10.96 -10.26
C PRO A 195 -4.33 -12.12 -9.29
N PRO A 196 -3.62 -13.15 -9.74
CA PRO A 196 -3.15 -14.23 -8.87
C PRO A 196 -2.27 -13.70 -7.74
N GLY A 197 -2.46 -14.22 -6.52
CA GLY A 197 -1.69 -13.83 -5.33
C GLY A 197 -2.18 -12.57 -4.62
N VAL A 198 -3.20 -11.90 -5.15
CA VAL A 198 -3.78 -10.69 -4.55
C VAL A 198 -5.09 -11.07 -3.83
N HIS A 199 -5.20 -10.69 -2.57
CA HIS A 199 -6.41 -10.89 -1.77
C HIS A 199 -6.56 -9.76 -0.75
N GLY A 200 -7.78 -9.31 -0.53
CA GLY A 200 -7.99 -8.18 0.38
C GLY A 200 -9.42 -7.67 0.41
N THR A 201 -9.58 -6.46 0.91
CA THR A 201 -10.88 -5.81 1.04
C THR A 201 -10.93 -4.55 0.18
N VAL A 202 -12.01 -4.36 -0.55
CA VAL A 202 -12.25 -3.14 -1.32
C VAL A 202 -12.54 -1.99 -0.36
N ILE A 203 -11.74 -0.91 -0.43
CA ILE A 203 -11.86 0.25 0.46
C ILE A 203 -12.53 1.45 -0.19
N ASP A 204 -12.36 1.60 -1.50
CA ASP A 204 -12.91 2.74 -2.26
C ASP A 204 -13.10 2.36 -3.72
N VAL A 205 -14.09 2.96 -4.37
CA VAL A 205 -14.37 2.81 -5.79
C VAL A 205 -14.68 4.18 -6.37
N LYS A 206 -13.92 4.57 -7.40
CA LYS A 206 -14.12 5.84 -8.11
C LYS A 206 -14.54 5.58 -9.54
N VAL A 207 -15.60 6.25 -9.94
CA VAL A 207 -16.13 6.16 -11.30
C VAL A 207 -16.01 7.53 -11.96
N PHE A 208 -15.33 7.57 -13.10
CA PHE A 208 -15.15 8.78 -13.90
C PHE A 208 -15.92 8.61 -15.20
N SER A 209 -16.74 9.59 -15.53
CA SER A 209 -17.54 9.60 -16.75
C SER A 209 -17.16 10.78 -17.62
N ARG A 210 -17.11 10.57 -18.95
CA ARG A 210 -16.82 11.62 -19.92
C ARG A 210 -17.90 12.69 -19.93
N LYS A 211 -17.51 13.95 -20.11
CA LYS A 211 -18.43 15.08 -20.26
C LYS A 211 -19.44 14.84 -21.39
N GLY A 212 -20.72 15.12 -21.12
CA GLY A 212 -21.80 15.05 -22.12
C GLY A 212 -22.36 13.67 -22.40
N ILE A 213 -22.05 12.67 -21.59
CA ILE A 213 -22.67 11.33 -21.63
C ILE A 213 -23.65 11.21 -20.46
N ASP A 214 -24.78 10.58 -20.70
CA ASP A 214 -25.74 10.27 -19.64
C ASP A 214 -25.08 9.38 -18.57
N LYS A 215 -25.23 9.80 -17.31
CA LYS A 215 -24.63 9.11 -16.17
C LYS A 215 -25.59 8.04 -15.64
N ASP A 216 -25.06 6.87 -15.34
CA ASP A 216 -25.82 5.79 -14.72
C ASP A 216 -26.28 6.18 -13.31
N SER A 217 -27.38 5.59 -12.84
CA SER A 217 -27.92 5.79 -11.49
C SER A 217 -26.86 5.58 -10.38
N ARG A 218 -25.99 4.60 -10.55
CA ARG A 218 -24.91 4.31 -9.60
C ARG A 218 -23.83 5.39 -9.61
N THR A 219 -23.44 5.86 -10.79
CA THR A 219 -22.47 6.97 -10.92
C THR A 219 -22.99 8.22 -10.23
N LEU A 220 -24.28 8.54 -10.41
CA LEU A 220 -24.94 9.65 -9.73
C LEU A 220 -24.96 9.47 -8.21
N ALA A 221 -25.25 8.26 -7.70
CA ALA A 221 -25.24 7.97 -6.27
C ALA A 221 -23.84 8.12 -5.65
N ILE A 222 -22.78 7.66 -6.33
CA ILE A 222 -21.39 7.83 -5.87
C ILE A 222 -21.00 9.32 -5.86
N GLU A 223 -21.38 10.07 -6.91
CA GLU A 223 -21.14 11.51 -6.97
C GLU A 223 -21.88 12.26 -5.86
N GLU A 224 -23.13 11.92 -5.58
CA GLU A 224 -23.91 12.51 -4.51
C GLU A 224 -23.31 12.22 -3.13
N GLU A 225 -22.84 11.00 -2.89
CA GLU A 225 -22.16 10.64 -1.65
C GLU A 225 -20.84 11.41 -1.48
N GLU A 226 -20.05 11.56 -2.55
CA GLU A 226 -18.81 12.34 -2.53
C GLU A 226 -19.08 13.83 -2.33
N ILE A 227 -20.10 14.39 -2.97
CA ILE A 227 -20.55 15.78 -2.77
C ILE A 227 -20.99 15.99 -1.32
N SER A 228 -21.81 15.10 -0.78
CA SER A 228 -22.28 15.17 0.61
C SER A 228 -21.11 15.14 1.61
N ARG A 229 -20.10 14.29 1.36
CA ARG A 229 -18.90 14.25 2.19
C ARG A 229 -18.10 15.55 2.12
N ILE A 230 -17.91 16.09 0.92
CA ILE A 230 -17.21 17.36 0.72
C ILE A 230 -17.97 18.51 1.37
N GLU A 231 -19.28 18.57 1.21
CA GLU A 231 -20.14 19.59 1.85
C GLU A 231 -20.06 19.53 3.37
N LYS A 232 -20.05 18.32 3.94
CA LYS A 232 -19.90 18.13 5.38
C LYS A 232 -18.54 18.65 5.86
N ASP A 233 -17.45 18.29 5.21
CA ASP A 233 -16.10 18.72 5.57
C ASP A 233 -15.98 20.26 5.54
N TYR A 234 -16.45 20.90 4.46
CA TYR A 234 -16.43 22.37 4.37
C TYR A 234 -17.35 23.06 5.37
N ASN A 235 -18.51 22.48 5.68
CA ASN A 235 -19.42 23.02 6.70
C ASN A 235 -18.82 22.92 8.11
N GLU A 236 -18.08 21.85 8.40
CA GLU A 236 -17.32 21.70 9.65
C GLU A 236 -16.19 22.73 9.72
N GLU A 237 -15.40 22.93 8.63
CA GLU A 237 -14.38 23.98 8.56
C GLU A 237 -14.97 25.38 8.80
N ILE A 238 -16.08 25.70 8.16
CA ILE A 238 -16.81 26.97 8.37
C ILE A 238 -17.30 27.12 9.82
N GLY A 239 -17.77 26.02 10.41
CA GLY A 239 -18.19 25.96 11.81
C GLY A 239 -17.03 26.27 12.77
N ILE A 240 -15.84 25.68 12.53
CA ILE A 240 -14.62 25.91 13.31
C ILE A 240 -14.19 27.37 13.24
N VAL A 241 -14.10 27.95 12.02
CA VAL A 241 -13.72 29.35 11.83
C VAL A 241 -14.67 30.28 12.58
N LYS A 242 -15.99 30.07 12.48
CA LYS A 242 -17.00 30.88 13.19
C LYS A 242 -16.90 30.72 14.70
N SER A 243 -16.78 29.49 15.20
CA SER A 243 -16.70 29.21 16.65
C SER A 243 -15.46 29.83 17.28
N GLU A 244 -14.31 29.72 16.60
CA GLU A 244 -13.06 30.26 17.12
C GLU A 244 -13.02 31.79 17.09
N THR A 245 -13.56 32.40 16.02
CA THR A 245 -13.73 33.86 15.96
C THR A 245 -14.67 34.33 17.08
N THR A 246 -15.75 33.58 17.35
CA THR A 246 -16.68 33.88 18.47
C THR A 246 -15.95 33.81 19.81
N LYS A 247 -15.19 32.75 20.07
CA LYS A 247 -14.40 32.61 21.32
C LYS A 247 -13.38 33.72 21.47
N SER A 248 -12.68 34.10 20.42
CA SER A 248 -11.72 35.19 20.43
C SER A 248 -12.38 36.53 20.74
N MET A 249 -13.54 36.79 20.13
CA MET A 249 -14.32 38.00 20.43
C MET A 249 -14.88 37.99 21.87
N VAL A 250 -15.41 36.86 22.36
CA VAL A 250 -15.86 36.67 23.73
C VAL A 250 -14.72 36.95 24.70
N GLY A 251 -13.52 36.39 24.46
CA GLY A 251 -12.33 36.65 25.31
C GLY A 251 -11.90 38.11 25.37
N LEU A 252 -12.18 38.91 24.32
CA LEU A 252 -11.92 40.35 24.31
C LEU A 252 -13.01 41.19 25.01
N LEU A 253 -14.23 40.68 25.03
CA LEU A 253 -15.41 41.41 25.55
C LEU A 253 -15.75 41.08 27.01
N VAL A 254 -15.54 39.83 27.44
CA VAL A 254 -15.86 39.39 28.85
C VAL A 254 -14.98 40.11 29.86
N GLY A 255 -15.59 40.53 30.98
CA GLY A 255 -14.92 41.27 32.04
C GLY A 255 -14.67 42.74 31.72
N LYS A 256 -15.13 43.24 30.56
CA LYS A 256 -15.01 44.67 30.20
C LYS A 256 -16.29 45.44 30.50
N LYS A 257 -16.17 46.75 30.80
CA LYS A 257 -17.32 47.64 31.07
C LYS A 257 -17.82 48.25 29.78
N VAL A 258 -19.14 48.24 29.62
CA VAL A 258 -19.83 48.83 28.46
C VAL A 258 -19.79 50.35 28.49
N ASN A 259 -19.34 50.97 27.40
CA ASN A 259 -19.23 52.42 27.27
C ASN A 259 -20.58 53.11 27.05
N LYS A 260 -21.44 52.50 26.23
CA LYS A 260 -22.73 53.08 25.81
C LYS A 260 -23.83 52.04 26.00
N ALA A 261 -24.91 52.42 26.63
CA ALA A 261 -26.08 51.54 26.74
C ALA A 261 -26.54 51.10 25.36
N THR A 262 -26.60 49.79 25.12
CA THR A 262 -26.93 49.23 23.82
C THR A 262 -27.84 48.00 24.02
N THR A 263 -28.94 47.96 23.28
CA THR A 263 -29.84 46.80 23.25
C THR A 263 -29.68 46.10 21.90
N ILE A 264 -29.29 44.83 21.92
CA ILE A 264 -29.02 44.03 20.72
C ILE A 264 -29.83 42.76 20.82
N GLY A 265 -30.85 42.62 19.98
CA GLY A 265 -31.77 41.48 20.01
C GLY A 265 -32.50 41.37 21.35
N ARG A 266 -32.29 40.29 22.08
CA ARG A 266 -32.90 40.01 23.39
C ARG A 266 -32.01 40.38 24.59
N VAL A 267 -30.82 40.90 24.35
CA VAL A 267 -29.85 41.24 25.39
C VAL A 267 -29.67 42.75 25.44
N SER A 268 -29.83 43.36 26.61
CA SER A 268 -29.60 44.78 26.86
C SER A 268 -28.45 44.97 27.85
N PHE A 269 -27.54 45.86 27.51
CA PHE A 269 -26.39 46.23 28.32
C PHE A 269 -26.55 47.67 28.81
N ALA A 270 -26.46 47.86 30.12
CA ALA A 270 -26.45 49.20 30.71
C ALA A 270 -25.03 49.79 30.65
N LYS A 271 -24.94 51.13 30.61
CA LYS A 271 -23.65 51.83 30.66
C LYS A 271 -22.92 51.50 31.97
N GLY A 272 -21.67 51.05 31.89
CA GLY A 272 -20.84 50.68 33.03
C GLY A 272 -21.04 49.25 33.54
N GLN A 273 -21.94 48.47 32.97
CA GLN A 273 -22.15 47.05 33.28
C GLN A 273 -20.97 46.23 32.80
N GLU A 274 -20.51 45.29 33.63
CA GLU A 274 -19.54 44.26 33.21
C GLU A 274 -20.27 43.19 32.40
N ILE A 275 -19.59 42.73 31.33
CA ILE A 275 -20.14 41.76 30.42
C ILE A 275 -19.83 40.33 30.92
N GLU A 276 -20.88 39.54 31.15
CA GLU A 276 -20.81 38.15 31.51
C GLU A 276 -20.77 37.24 30.27
N GLU A 277 -20.03 36.14 30.34
CA GLU A 277 -19.88 35.17 29.25
C GLU A 277 -21.24 34.62 28.77
N ALA A 278 -22.19 34.35 29.70
CA ALA A 278 -23.50 33.83 29.41
C ALA A 278 -24.38 34.76 28.54
N GLN A 279 -24.13 36.06 28.59
CA GLN A 279 -24.86 37.08 27.82
C GLN A 279 -24.37 37.16 26.38
N ILE A 280 -23.05 36.98 26.16
CA ILE A 280 -22.45 37.08 24.84
C ILE A 280 -22.50 35.75 24.10
N ALA A 281 -22.41 34.61 24.77
CA ALA A 281 -22.36 33.28 24.14
C ALA A 281 -23.54 32.98 23.20
N LYS A 282 -24.65 33.67 23.38
CA LYS A 282 -25.87 33.53 22.54
C LYS A 282 -25.96 34.58 21.41
N MET A 283 -25.00 35.48 21.29
CA MET A 283 -25.01 36.54 20.27
C MET A 283 -24.36 36.10 18.98
N SER A 284 -24.82 36.63 17.85
CA SER A 284 -24.15 36.43 16.56
C SER A 284 -22.89 37.29 16.46
N LEU A 285 -21.93 36.86 15.62
CA LEU A 285 -20.70 37.65 15.35
C LEU A 285 -21.00 39.10 14.96
N LYS A 286 -22.06 39.32 14.14
CA LYS A 286 -22.52 40.67 13.75
C LYS A 286 -23.01 41.52 14.92
N ASP A 287 -23.57 40.90 15.91
CA ASP A 287 -24.14 41.59 17.05
C ASP A 287 -23.09 41.89 18.12
N MET A 288 -22.07 41.03 18.25
CA MET A 288 -20.92 41.26 19.14
C MET A 288 -20.10 42.51 18.74
N VAL A 289 -19.99 42.80 17.45
CA VAL A 289 -19.28 43.99 16.93
C VAL A 289 -19.98 45.30 17.36
N LYS A 290 -21.31 45.28 17.59
CA LYS A 290 -22.09 46.47 17.98
C LYS A 290 -21.92 46.84 19.45
N VAL A 291 -21.28 46.00 20.25
CA VAL A 291 -21.06 46.21 21.68
C VAL A 291 -19.81 47.05 21.90
N SER A 292 -19.96 48.33 22.29
CA SER A 292 -18.82 49.22 22.59
C SER A 292 -18.39 49.05 24.04
N VAL A 293 -17.11 48.64 24.25
CA VAL A 293 -16.55 48.40 25.58
C VAL A 293 -15.29 49.21 25.82
N GLN A 294 -14.93 49.43 27.09
CA GLN A 294 -13.73 50.15 27.48
C GLN A 294 -12.47 49.30 27.17
N GLY A 295 -11.49 49.92 26.46
CA GLY A 295 -10.20 49.31 26.20
C GLY A 295 -10.15 48.29 25.04
N VAL A 296 -11.19 48.24 24.19
CA VAL A 296 -11.19 47.49 22.94
C VAL A 296 -11.60 48.42 21.81
N ASP A 297 -10.75 48.50 20.77
CA ASP A 297 -11.06 49.31 19.60
C ASP A 297 -12.14 48.62 18.75
N GLU A 298 -13.20 49.35 18.42
CA GLU A 298 -14.27 48.88 17.51
C GLU A 298 -13.68 48.41 16.15
N LYS A 299 -12.59 49.04 15.70
CA LYS A 299 -11.86 48.65 14.49
C LYS A 299 -11.30 47.23 14.57
N THR A 300 -10.88 46.78 15.76
CA THR A 300 -10.33 45.43 15.97
C THR A 300 -11.44 44.38 15.83
N LEU A 301 -12.62 44.62 16.44
CA LEU A 301 -13.77 43.71 16.34
C LEU A 301 -14.33 43.66 14.91
N LEU A 302 -14.43 44.82 14.24
CA LEU A 302 -14.82 44.90 12.83
C LEU A 302 -13.83 44.19 11.92
N GLY A 303 -12.51 44.30 12.19
CA GLY A 303 -11.48 43.60 11.47
C GLY A 303 -11.58 42.08 11.62
N MET A 304 -11.85 41.57 12.82
CA MET A 304 -12.05 40.14 13.06
C MET A 304 -13.32 39.60 12.38
N GLU A 305 -14.40 40.34 12.40
CA GLU A 305 -15.63 39.96 11.68
C GLU A 305 -15.42 39.96 10.16
N ALA A 306 -14.78 41.01 9.62
CA ALA A 306 -14.48 41.10 8.19
C ALA A 306 -13.60 39.96 7.72
N SER A 307 -12.50 39.66 8.46
CA SER A 307 -11.61 38.54 8.17
C SER A 307 -12.33 37.18 8.22
N ALA A 308 -13.17 36.95 9.22
CA ALA A 308 -13.97 35.71 9.29
C ALA A 308 -14.99 35.60 8.14
N LYS A 309 -15.62 36.69 7.73
CA LYS A 309 -16.53 36.69 6.57
C LYS A 309 -15.79 36.40 5.27
N GLU A 310 -14.64 37.00 5.08
CA GLU A 310 -13.79 36.76 3.90
C GLU A 310 -13.38 35.29 3.82
N GLN A 311 -12.93 34.70 4.92
CA GLN A 311 -12.56 33.27 4.99
C GLN A 311 -13.74 32.36 4.66
N VAL A 312 -14.91 32.62 5.26
CA VAL A 312 -16.13 31.85 4.96
C VAL A 312 -16.53 31.99 3.49
N ALA A 313 -16.37 33.17 2.90
CA ALA A 313 -16.66 33.38 1.48
C ALA A 313 -15.69 32.58 0.57
N ILE A 314 -14.39 32.57 0.90
CA ILE A 314 -13.40 31.77 0.18
C ILE A 314 -13.71 30.28 0.29
N LEU A 315 -13.99 29.76 1.50
CA LEU A 315 -14.35 28.36 1.70
C LEU A 315 -15.59 27.96 0.89
N LYS A 316 -16.62 28.82 0.86
CA LYS A 316 -17.83 28.59 0.05
C LYS A 316 -17.53 28.57 -1.45
N SER A 317 -16.74 29.52 -1.94
CA SER A 317 -16.34 29.56 -3.35
C SER A 317 -15.56 28.30 -3.74
N MET A 318 -14.66 27.82 -2.88
CA MET A 318 -13.92 26.57 -3.08
C MET A 318 -14.83 25.33 -3.09
N LEU A 319 -15.86 25.30 -2.23
CA LEU A 319 -16.87 24.25 -2.22
C LEU A 319 -17.65 24.24 -3.53
N GLU A 320 -18.17 25.40 -3.95
CA GLU A 320 -18.94 25.54 -5.21
C GLU A 320 -18.10 25.13 -6.43
N GLU A 321 -16.83 25.52 -6.47
CA GLU A 321 -15.92 25.14 -7.56
C GLU A 321 -15.71 23.61 -7.60
N LYS A 322 -15.48 22.95 -6.45
CA LYS A 322 -15.31 21.51 -6.37
C LYS A 322 -16.58 20.76 -6.78
N VAL A 323 -17.73 21.17 -6.26
CA VAL A 323 -19.04 20.56 -6.59
C VAL A 323 -19.34 20.73 -8.09
N THR A 324 -19.09 21.92 -8.64
CA THR A 324 -19.30 22.18 -10.08
C THR A 324 -18.37 21.33 -10.93
N ARG A 325 -17.12 21.14 -10.51
CA ARG A 325 -16.16 20.29 -11.20
C ARG A 325 -16.60 18.82 -11.24
N LEU A 326 -17.08 18.28 -10.12
CA LEU A 326 -17.60 16.90 -10.05
C LEU A 326 -18.84 16.71 -10.94
N LYS A 327 -19.79 17.65 -10.91
CA LYS A 327 -21.01 17.57 -11.75
C LYS A 327 -20.74 17.71 -13.24
N LYS A 328 -19.71 18.47 -13.64
CA LYS A 328 -19.40 18.72 -15.04
C LYS A 328 -18.86 17.50 -15.78
N GLY A 329 -18.40 16.47 -15.04
CA GLY A 329 -17.72 15.30 -15.59
C GLY A 329 -16.23 15.53 -15.85
N ASP A 330 -15.53 14.47 -16.18
CA ASP A 330 -14.08 14.45 -16.29
C ASP A 330 -13.59 14.53 -17.74
N ASP A 331 -12.38 15.09 -17.91
CA ASP A 331 -11.67 15.09 -19.17
C ASP A 331 -10.92 13.77 -19.32
N LEU A 332 -11.58 12.75 -19.87
CA LEU A 332 -11.00 11.45 -20.18
C LEU A 332 -10.31 11.45 -21.54
N SER A 333 -9.38 10.52 -21.74
CA SER A 333 -8.69 10.32 -23.02
C SER A 333 -9.67 10.13 -24.18
N PRO A 334 -9.32 10.55 -25.43
CA PRO A 334 -10.18 10.35 -26.58
C PRO A 334 -10.59 8.88 -26.74
N GLY A 335 -11.89 8.63 -26.95
CA GLY A 335 -12.44 7.29 -27.10
C GLY A 335 -12.80 6.56 -25.79
N VAL A 336 -12.40 7.06 -24.61
CA VAL A 336 -12.80 6.51 -23.30
C VAL A 336 -14.15 7.11 -22.92
N ILE A 337 -15.12 6.26 -22.63
CA ILE A 337 -16.47 6.61 -22.19
C ILE A 337 -16.52 6.72 -20.67
N LYS A 338 -16.00 5.68 -19.99
CA LYS A 338 -16.05 5.51 -18.54
C LYS A 338 -14.75 4.88 -18.05
N LEU A 339 -14.25 5.36 -16.92
CA LEU A 339 -13.07 4.82 -16.23
C LEU A 339 -13.48 4.46 -14.80
N VAL A 340 -13.24 3.23 -14.39
CA VAL A 340 -13.49 2.79 -13.02
C VAL A 340 -12.16 2.44 -12.38
N LYS A 341 -11.94 3.00 -11.19
CA LYS A 341 -10.78 2.71 -10.33
C LYS A 341 -11.25 2.06 -9.05
N VAL A 342 -10.73 0.88 -8.75
CA VAL A 342 -11.02 0.12 -7.55
C VAL A 342 -9.78 0.12 -6.67
N PHE A 343 -9.92 0.56 -5.43
CA PHE A 343 -8.85 0.55 -4.44
C PHE A 343 -9.06 -0.59 -3.45
N MET A 344 -8.05 -1.44 -3.34
CA MET A 344 -8.11 -2.62 -2.48
C MET A 344 -7.00 -2.58 -1.44
N ALA A 345 -7.36 -2.76 -0.18
CA ALA A 345 -6.42 -2.87 0.93
C ALA A 345 -6.08 -4.32 1.22
N MET A 346 -4.80 -4.58 1.38
CA MET A 346 -4.25 -5.89 1.74
C MET A 346 -3.43 -5.77 3.01
N LYS A 347 -3.64 -6.70 3.93
CA LYS A 347 -2.82 -6.83 5.13
C LYS A 347 -1.80 -7.94 4.90
N ARG A 348 -0.53 -7.57 4.77
CA ARG A 348 0.57 -8.49 4.50
C ARG A 348 1.36 -8.74 5.79
N LYS A 349 1.18 -9.91 6.37
CA LYS A 349 1.95 -10.39 7.52
C LYS A 349 3.37 -10.78 7.08
N LEU A 350 4.27 -10.92 8.05
CA LEU A 350 5.59 -11.47 7.79
C LEU A 350 5.47 -12.96 7.43
N GLN A 351 6.13 -13.37 6.36
CA GLN A 351 6.11 -14.76 5.90
C GLN A 351 7.50 -15.23 5.44
N VAL A 352 7.64 -16.55 5.27
CA VAL A 352 8.86 -17.16 4.74
C VAL A 352 9.15 -16.62 3.35
N GLY A 353 10.40 -16.23 3.10
CA GLY A 353 10.83 -15.61 1.86
C GLY A 353 10.83 -14.07 1.86
N ASP A 354 10.25 -13.44 2.88
CA ASP A 354 10.33 -11.98 3.02
C ASP A 354 11.75 -11.55 3.40
N LYS A 355 12.14 -10.37 2.93
CA LYS A 355 13.46 -9.80 3.18
C LYS A 355 13.44 -8.88 4.38
N MET A 356 14.33 -9.11 5.31
CA MET A 356 14.55 -8.27 6.49
C MET A 356 15.99 -7.76 6.53
N ALA A 357 16.20 -6.65 7.22
CA ALA A 357 17.54 -6.06 7.38
C ALA A 357 17.65 -5.27 8.67
N GLY A 358 18.86 -5.18 9.21
CA GLY A 358 19.23 -4.20 10.21
C GLY A 358 19.70 -2.88 9.58
N ARG A 359 20.36 -2.02 10.38
CA ARG A 359 20.91 -0.73 9.93
C ARG A 359 22.39 -0.79 9.50
N HIS A 360 23.02 -1.95 9.56
CA HIS A 360 24.45 -2.15 9.33
C HIS A 360 24.78 -2.96 8.06
N GLY A 361 23.85 -2.99 7.08
CA GLY A 361 24.03 -3.77 5.87
C GLY A 361 23.79 -5.28 6.06
N ASN A 362 23.39 -5.70 7.24
CA ASN A 362 22.99 -7.08 7.57
C ASN A 362 21.58 -7.35 7.02
N LYS A 363 21.52 -7.81 5.78
CA LYS A 363 20.29 -8.21 5.10
C LYS A 363 20.15 -9.73 5.09
N GLY A 364 18.92 -10.20 5.18
CA GLY A 364 18.64 -11.63 5.10
C GLY A 364 17.22 -11.92 4.67
N VAL A 365 16.94 -13.18 4.44
CA VAL A 365 15.63 -13.68 4.02
C VAL A 365 15.10 -14.61 5.11
N VAL A 366 13.82 -14.50 5.44
CA VAL A 366 13.16 -15.39 6.40
C VAL A 366 13.12 -16.79 5.83
N SER A 367 13.81 -17.72 6.48
CA SER A 367 13.86 -19.15 6.08
C SER A 367 12.73 -19.96 6.70
N THR A 368 12.47 -19.72 7.98
CA THR A 368 11.42 -20.43 8.71
C THR A 368 10.84 -19.57 9.82
N ILE A 369 9.58 -19.80 10.12
CA ILE A 369 8.87 -19.24 11.26
C ILE A 369 8.65 -20.38 12.25
N VAL A 370 9.21 -20.25 13.43
CA VAL A 370 9.23 -21.29 14.47
C VAL A 370 8.21 -20.94 15.54
N PRO A 371 7.41 -21.90 16.05
CA PRO A 371 6.54 -21.69 17.19
C PRO A 371 7.30 -21.13 18.39
N GLU A 372 6.62 -20.31 19.20
CA GLU A 372 7.25 -19.61 20.33
C GLU A 372 7.87 -20.58 21.36
N GLU A 373 7.22 -21.72 21.60
CA GLU A 373 7.67 -22.77 22.51
C GLU A 373 8.94 -23.49 22.05
N ASP A 374 9.19 -23.56 20.73
CA ASP A 374 10.37 -24.22 20.16
C ASP A 374 11.59 -23.27 20.05
N MET A 375 11.36 -21.97 20.26
CA MET A 375 12.43 -20.98 20.21
C MET A 375 13.35 -21.09 21.44
N PRO A 376 14.66 -20.84 21.28
CA PRO A 376 15.56 -20.66 22.42
C PRO A 376 15.03 -19.58 23.36
N TYR A 377 15.19 -19.77 24.66
CA TYR A 377 14.73 -18.81 25.66
C TYR A 377 15.80 -18.54 26.74
N MET A 378 15.71 -17.36 27.34
CA MET A 378 16.60 -16.95 28.44
C MET A 378 16.18 -17.60 29.77
N LYS A 379 17.05 -17.55 30.77
CA LYS A 379 16.75 -18.08 32.12
C LYS A 379 15.54 -17.44 32.80
N ASP A 380 15.16 -16.24 32.40
CA ASP A 380 13.97 -15.53 32.86
C ASP A 380 12.67 -15.94 32.13
N GLY A 381 12.76 -16.92 31.23
CA GLY A 381 11.63 -17.45 30.48
C GLY A 381 11.27 -16.64 29.21
N ARG A 382 11.98 -15.56 28.89
CA ARG A 382 11.70 -14.79 27.65
C ARG A 382 12.23 -15.52 26.43
N PRO A 383 11.40 -15.85 25.43
CA PRO A 383 11.84 -16.46 24.18
C PRO A 383 12.56 -15.43 23.30
N ILE A 384 13.47 -15.91 22.48
CA ILE A 384 14.16 -15.11 21.45
C ILE A 384 13.21 -14.84 20.30
N ASP A 385 13.15 -13.61 19.81
CA ASP A 385 12.26 -13.21 18.72
C ASP A 385 12.86 -13.53 17.34
N LEU A 386 14.21 -13.46 17.20
CA LEU A 386 14.89 -13.64 15.92
C LEU A 386 16.29 -14.23 16.13
N ILE A 387 16.70 -15.16 15.25
CA ILE A 387 18.03 -15.79 15.30
C ILE A 387 18.79 -15.45 14.03
N LEU A 388 19.99 -14.89 14.20
CA LEU A 388 20.92 -14.54 13.13
C LEU A 388 22.16 -15.45 13.15
N ASN A 389 22.71 -15.70 11.96
CA ASN A 389 23.95 -16.46 11.83
C ASN A 389 25.17 -15.59 12.22
N PRO A 390 25.98 -16.00 13.19
CA PRO A 390 27.18 -15.26 13.59
C PRO A 390 28.26 -15.20 12.50
N LEU A 391 28.31 -16.15 11.57
CA LEU A 391 29.29 -16.20 10.47
C LEU A 391 29.15 -15.01 9.49
N GLY A 392 27.97 -14.39 9.43
CA GLY A 392 27.74 -13.20 8.61
C GLY A 392 28.43 -11.94 9.09
N VAL A 393 28.93 -11.92 10.34
CA VAL A 393 29.56 -10.72 10.94
C VAL A 393 31.05 -10.60 10.58
N PRO A 394 31.92 -11.61 10.79
CA PRO A 394 33.35 -11.49 10.54
C PRO A 394 33.68 -11.23 9.07
N SER A 395 32.99 -11.92 8.16
CA SER A 395 33.24 -11.81 6.72
C SER A 395 32.89 -10.44 6.15
N ARG A 396 31.96 -9.72 6.78
CA ARG A 396 31.46 -8.40 6.31
C ARG A 396 31.96 -7.23 7.15
N MET A 397 32.65 -7.49 8.24
CA MET A 397 33.27 -6.50 9.12
C MET A 397 32.28 -5.44 9.67
N ASN A 398 30.99 -5.76 9.74
CA ASN A 398 29.94 -4.86 10.23
C ASN A 398 29.74 -5.00 11.75
N VAL A 399 30.80 -4.70 12.51
CA VAL A 399 30.86 -4.82 13.98
C VAL A 399 29.82 -3.93 14.66
N GLY A 400 29.37 -2.85 14.02
CA GLY A 400 28.36 -1.95 14.54
C GLY A 400 27.05 -2.64 14.96
N GLN A 401 26.65 -3.74 14.30
CA GLN A 401 25.47 -4.51 14.72
C GLN A 401 25.65 -5.19 16.09
N ILE A 402 26.86 -5.62 16.42
CA ILE A 402 27.17 -6.22 17.71
C ILE A 402 27.12 -5.16 18.82
N LEU A 403 27.73 -4.00 18.58
CA LEU A 403 27.67 -2.87 19.51
C LEU A 403 26.23 -2.38 19.71
N GLU A 404 25.43 -2.30 18.64
CA GLU A 404 24.00 -1.96 18.73
C GLU A 404 23.24 -2.97 19.58
N THR A 405 23.46 -4.26 19.37
CA THR A 405 22.77 -5.33 20.13
C THR A 405 23.07 -5.24 21.62
N ASN A 406 24.34 -5.06 21.98
CA ASN A 406 24.78 -4.91 23.38
C ASN A 406 24.24 -3.62 24.01
N LEU A 407 24.34 -2.50 23.30
CA LEU A 407 23.79 -1.23 23.77
C LEU A 407 22.26 -1.30 23.92
N GLY A 408 21.57 -1.99 23.00
CA GLY A 408 20.13 -2.22 23.08
C GLY A 408 19.72 -3.04 24.31
N MET A 409 20.52 -4.05 24.68
CA MET A 409 20.31 -4.81 25.92
C MET A 409 20.52 -3.94 27.16
N ALA A 410 21.59 -3.15 27.19
CA ALA A 410 21.87 -2.21 28.27
C ALA A 410 20.77 -1.13 28.40
N ALA A 411 20.31 -0.58 27.27
CA ALA A 411 19.25 0.42 27.23
C ALA A 411 17.94 -0.11 27.81
N ARG A 412 17.59 -1.36 27.45
CA ARG A 412 16.39 -2.01 27.98
C ARG A 412 16.48 -2.33 29.47
N ALA A 413 17.66 -2.79 29.93
CA ALA A 413 17.89 -3.09 31.34
C ALA A 413 17.80 -1.85 32.22
N ASN A 414 18.27 -0.69 31.72
CA ASN A 414 18.26 0.60 32.42
C ASN A 414 17.02 1.45 32.15
N ASP A 415 16.05 0.94 31.35
CA ASP A 415 14.83 1.66 30.89
C ASP A 415 15.12 3.05 30.32
N ARG A 416 16.15 3.15 29.45
CA ARG A 416 16.60 4.38 28.81
C ARG A 416 16.57 4.28 27.30
N ASN A 417 16.21 5.37 26.63
CA ASN A 417 16.37 5.51 25.18
C ASN A 417 17.76 6.09 24.89
N MET A 418 18.52 5.41 24.03
CA MET A 418 19.87 5.81 23.66
C MET A 418 19.92 6.18 22.18
N ALA A 419 20.41 7.40 21.89
CA ALA A 419 20.63 7.89 20.54
C ALA A 419 22.14 7.95 20.27
N THR A 420 22.59 7.29 19.20
CA THR A 420 23.99 7.25 18.78
C THR A 420 24.14 7.86 17.38
N PRO A 421 24.39 9.18 17.26
CA PRO A 421 24.68 9.81 15.97
C PRO A 421 25.89 9.18 15.28
N VAL A 422 25.95 9.22 13.96
CA VAL A 422 26.93 8.47 13.13
C VAL A 422 28.39 8.75 13.53
N PHE A 423 28.73 9.99 13.90
CA PHE A 423 30.09 10.37 14.26
C PHE A 423 30.28 10.67 15.76
N ASP A 424 29.26 10.46 16.57
CA ASP A 424 29.23 10.66 18.01
C ASP A 424 28.51 9.47 18.67
N GLY A 425 29.04 8.29 18.42
CA GLY A 425 28.51 7.01 18.90
C GLY A 425 29.08 6.64 20.27
N ALA A 426 28.47 5.64 20.91
CA ALA A 426 28.96 5.10 22.17
C ALA A 426 30.27 4.33 21.96
N LYS A 427 31.23 4.52 22.86
CA LYS A 427 32.49 3.75 22.88
C LYS A 427 32.26 2.38 23.51
N GLU A 428 33.10 1.41 23.16
CA GLU A 428 33.02 0.05 23.71
C GLU A 428 33.05 0.03 25.23
N SER A 429 33.91 0.86 25.84
CA SER A 429 34.03 1.00 27.32
C SER A 429 32.72 1.48 27.95
N GLU A 430 32.06 2.46 27.34
CA GLU A 430 30.75 2.98 27.79
C GLU A 430 29.66 1.93 27.70
N VAL A 431 29.64 1.14 26.61
CA VAL A 431 28.68 0.06 26.44
C VAL A 431 28.83 -1.02 27.50
N ARG A 432 30.09 -1.40 27.83
CA ARG A 432 30.38 -2.38 28.89
C ARG A 432 29.98 -1.87 30.28
N GLU A 433 30.21 -0.61 30.55
CA GLU A 433 29.80 0.02 31.81
C GLU A 433 28.28 0.04 31.96
N LEU A 434 27.56 0.42 30.92
CA LEU A 434 26.09 0.42 30.89
C LEU A 434 25.50 -0.99 31.03
N LEU A 435 26.13 -2.02 30.46
CA LEU A 435 25.72 -3.42 30.65
C LEU A 435 25.89 -3.84 32.12
N ARG A 436 27.02 -3.43 32.77
CA ARG A 436 27.27 -3.71 34.17
C ARG A 436 26.25 -3.00 35.07
N GLU A 437 25.94 -1.70 34.81
CA GLU A 437 24.88 -0.97 35.51
C GLU A 437 23.51 -1.67 35.42
N GLY A 438 23.18 -2.23 34.27
CA GLY A 438 21.95 -2.98 34.03
C GLY A 438 21.94 -4.42 34.57
N GLY A 439 23.03 -4.84 35.27
CA GLY A 439 23.13 -6.23 35.81
C GLY A 439 23.32 -7.31 34.74
N CYS A 440 23.70 -6.92 33.51
CA CYS A 440 24.00 -7.83 32.42
C CYS A 440 25.48 -8.22 32.38
N SER A 441 25.79 -9.32 31.67
CA SER A 441 27.20 -9.70 31.42
C SER A 441 27.91 -8.62 30.59
N GLU A 442 29.14 -8.28 30.94
CA GLU A 442 29.96 -7.29 30.21
C GLU A 442 30.25 -7.74 28.75
N SER A 443 30.28 -9.04 28.49
CA SER A 443 30.44 -9.60 27.14
C SER A 443 29.15 -9.59 26.32
N GLY A 444 27.99 -9.33 26.93
CA GLY A 444 26.68 -9.44 26.27
C GLY A 444 26.23 -10.89 26.01
N GLU A 445 26.96 -11.87 26.55
CA GLU A 445 26.64 -13.27 26.38
C GLU A 445 25.72 -13.77 27.48
N VAL A 446 24.76 -14.59 27.08
CA VAL A 446 23.74 -15.19 27.95
C VAL A 446 23.68 -16.69 27.70
N SER A 447 23.49 -17.47 28.76
CA SER A 447 23.19 -18.90 28.62
C SER A 447 21.72 -19.08 28.23
N LEU A 448 21.48 -19.61 27.04
CA LEU A 448 20.15 -19.92 26.51
C LEU A 448 19.78 -21.39 26.78
N ILE A 449 18.49 -21.65 26.82
CA ILE A 449 17.89 -22.97 26.92
C ILE A 449 17.17 -23.25 25.61
N ASP A 450 17.38 -24.44 25.05
CA ASP A 450 16.71 -24.85 23.82
C ASP A 450 15.23 -25.17 24.08
N GLY A 451 14.32 -24.55 23.37
CA GLY A 451 12.89 -24.76 23.52
C GLY A 451 12.43 -26.19 23.20
N ARG A 452 13.13 -26.87 22.28
CA ARG A 452 12.77 -28.23 21.85
C ARG A 452 13.19 -29.30 22.82
N SER A 453 14.41 -29.20 23.40
CA SER A 453 14.96 -30.20 24.28
C SER A 453 14.84 -29.83 25.75
N GLY A 454 14.62 -28.57 26.10
CA GLY A 454 14.65 -28.04 27.45
C GLY A 454 16.03 -28.07 28.10
N GLN A 455 17.09 -28.31 27.31
CA GLN A 455 18.47 -28.35 27.83
C GLN A 455 19.22 -27.03 27.53
N PRO A 456 20.14 -26.61 28.40
CA PRO A 456 20.95 -25.44 28.14
C PRO A 456 21.94 -25.69 27.00
N PHE A 457 22.17 -24.69 26.14
CA PHE A 457 23.22 -24.74 25.13
C PHE A 457 24.61 -24.80 25.78
N ARG A 458 25.54 -25.49 25.15
CA ARG A 458 26.90 -25.70 25.66
C ARG A 458 27.71 -24.40 25.74
N GLN A 459 27.43 -23.46 24.86
CA GLN A 459 28.12 -22.18 24.76
C GLN A 459 27.17 -21.05 25.08
N SER A 460 27.66 -20.02 25.74
CA SER A 460 26.94 -18.76 25.89
C SER A 460 26.76 -18.09 24.55
N VAL A 461 25.63 -17.46 24.36
CA VAL A 461 25.18 -16.83 23.11
C VAL A 461 25.04 -15.34 23.34
N MET A 462 25.46 -14.56 22.37
CA MET A 462 25.25 -13.12 22.40
C MET A 462 23.77 -12.83 22.12
N VAL A 463 23.13 -12.13 23.05
CA VAL A 463 21.70 -11.80 23.01
C VAL A 463 21.51 -10.32 23.32
N GLY A 464 20.65 -9.65 22.57
CA GLY A 464 20.29 -8.28 22.87
C GLY A 464 19.24 -7.74 21.91
N TYR A 465 18.96 -6.44 22.02
CA TYR A 465 17.98 -5.79 21.17
C TYR A 465 18.62 -5.17 19.94
N LEU A 466 18.11 -5.52 18.76
CA LEU A 466 18.55 -4.99 17.48
C LEU A 466 17.36 -4.39 16.73
N TYR A 467 17.57 -3.26 16.07
CA TYR A 467 16.56 -2.60 15.26
C TYR A 467 16.48 -3.26 13.88
N ILE A 468 15.40 -3.99 13.64
CA ILE A 468 15.18 -4.74 12.40
C ILE A 468 14.04 -4.13 11.61
N LEU A 469 14.24 -4.06 10.29
CA LEU A 469 13.28 -3.54 9.32
C LEU A 469 12.78 -4.68 8.41
N LYS A 470 11.50 -4.67 8.08
CA LYS A 470 10.95 -5.43 6.95
C LYS A 470 11.13 -4.61 5.68
N LEU A 471 11.80 -5.17 4.69
CA LEU A 471 12.03 -4.48 3.43
C LEU A 471 10.84 -4.67 2.47
N HIS A 472 10.67 -3.74 1.53
CA HIS A 472 9.58 -3.78 0.54
C HIS A 472 9.83 -4.81 -0.59
N HIS A 473 10.65 -5.82 -0.33
CA HIS A 473 10.88 -6.99 -1.17
C HIS A 473 10.12 -8.18 -0.61
N LEU A 474 8.79 -8.15 -0.78
CA LEU A 474 7.91 -9.19 -0.27
C LEU A 474 7.85 -10.37 -1.23
N VAL A 475 7.74 -11.58 -0.69
CA VAL A 475 7.69 -12.81 -1.49
C VAL A 475 6.44 -12.85 -2.38
N ASP A 476 5.31 -12.34 -1.91
CA ASP A 476 4.05 -12.31 -2.67
C ASP A 476 4.17 -11.57 -4.00
N ASP A 477 5.00 -10.52 -4.05
CA ASP A 477 5.22 -9.75 -5.26
C ASP A 477 6.14 -10.48 -6.26
N LYS A 478 6.91 -11.47 -5.80
CA LYS A 478 7.94 -12.19 -6.58
C LYS A 478 7.55 -13.62 -6.95
N ILE A 479 6.76 -14.29 -6.11
CA ILE A 479 6.31 -15.66 -6.38
C ILE A 479 5.49 -15.69 -7.66
N HIS A 480 5.84 -16.60 -8.55
CA HIS A 480 5.16 -16.75 -9.83
C HIS A 480 5.25 -18.19 -10.32
N ALA A 481 4.13 -18.70 -10.84
CA ALA A 481 4.04 -20.00 -11.48
C ALA A 481 3.21 -19.89 -12.75
N ARG A 482 3.52 -20.72 -13.73
CA ARG A 482 2.81 -20.79 -14.99
C ARG A 482 2.65 -22.25 -15.42
N SER A 483 1.46 -22.60 -15.90
CA SER A 483 1.21 -23.82 -16.67
C SER A 483 1.15 -23.50 -18.16
N THR A 484 0.05 -22.90 -18.60
CA THR A 484 -0.17 -22.39 -19.96
C THR A 484 -0.44 -20.89 -19.88
N GLY A 485 -0.09 -20.13 -20.91
CA GLY A 485 -0.29 -18.68 -20.92
C GLY A 485 -0.03 -18.09 -22.30
N PRO A 486 0.12 -16.76 -22.40
CA PRO A 486 0.32 -16.09 -23.68
C PRO A 486 1.71 -16.37 -24.26
N TYR A 487 1.78 -16.38 -25.60
CA TYR A 487 3.00 -16.60 -26.38
C TYR A 487 3.26 -15.40 -27.29
N SER A 488 4.54 -15.21 -27.66
CA SER A 488 4.95 -14.23 -28.68
C SER A 488 4.32 -14.58 -30.04
N LEU A 489 3.92 -13.56 -30.81
CA LEU A 489 3.31 -13.77 -32.12
C LEU A 489 4.29 -14.30 -33.16
N VAL A 490 5.56 -13.88 -33.14
CA VAL A 490 6.55 -14.24 -34.15
C VAL A 490 7.27 -15.54 -33.77
N THR A 491 7.89 -15.59 -32.61
CA THR A 491 8.71 -16.72 -32.17
C THR A 491 7.91 -17.85 -31.52
N GLN A 492 6.65 -17.63 -31.20
CA GLN A 492 5.77 -18.58 -30.48
C GLN A 492 6.32 -19.05 -29.13
N GLN A 493 7.30 -18.33 -28.58
CA GLN A 493 7.85 -18.58 -27.25
C GLN A 493 6.97 -17.99 -26.16
N PRO A 494 6.94 -18.56 -24.93
CA PRO A 494 6.28 -17.97 -23.82
C PRO A 494 6.77 -16.54 -23.56
N LEU A 495 5.84 -15.61 -23.27
CA LEU A 495 6.21 -14.26 -22.84
C LEU A 495 6.99 -14.32 -21.52
N GLY A 496 7.80 -13.30 -21.23
CA GLY A 496 8.53 -13.16 -19.97
C GLY A 496 7.80 -12.26 -18.97
N GLY A 497 8.11 -12.44 -17.69
CA GLY A 497 7.63 -11.56 -16.61
C GLY A 497 6.31 -11.97 -15.97
N LYS A 498 6.21 -11.73 -14.65
CA LYS A 498 5.02 -12.05 -13.83
C LYS A 498 3.76 -11.33 -14.31
N ALA A 499 3.90 -10.04 -14.67
CA ALA A 499 2.77 -9.20 -15.09
C ALA A 499 2.06 -9.71 -16.36
N GLN A 500 2.78 -10.40 -17.24
CA GLN A 500 2.25 -10.97 -18.48
C GLN A 500 1.91 -12.46 -18.35
N PHE A 501 1.87 -13.00 -17.14
CA PHE A 501 1.73 -14.43 -16.90
C PHE A 501 2.75 -15.24 -17.72
N GLY A 502 3.99 -14.76 -17.72
CA GLY A 502 5.08 -15.29 -18.53
C GLY A 502 5.80 -16.49 -17.90
N GLY A 503 6.65 -17.14 -18.65
CA GLY A 503 7.50 -18.24 -18.20
C GLY A 503 8.88 -17.77 -17.71
N GLN A 504 9.58 -18.68 -17.04
CA GLN A 504 10.98 -18.49 -16.67
C GLN A 504 11.88 -18.73 -17.90
N ARG A 505 12.96 -17.97 -17.99
CA ARG A 505 13.95 -18.16 -19.05
C ARG A 505 14.96 -19.25 -18.66
N LEU A 506 15.07 -20.31 -19.46
CA LEU A 506 16.20 -21.23 -19.44
C LEU A 506 17.29 -20.62 -20.31
N GLY A 507 18.33 -20.07 -19.70
CA GLY A 507 19.44 -19.44 -20.41
C GLY A 507 20.42 -20.44 -20.98
N GLU A 508 21.45 -19.95 -21.68
CA GLU A 508 22.49 -20.78 -22.31
C GLU A 508 23.27 -21.58 -21.26
N MET A 509 23.60 -20.98 -20.12
CA MET A 509 24.31 -21.67 -19.04
C MET A 509 23.50 -22.80 -18.41
N GLU A 510 22.19 -22.63 -18.27
CA GLU A 510 21.28 -23.68 -17.76
C GLU A 510 21.18 -24.84 -18.76
N VAL A 511 21.24 -24.56 -20.06
CA VAL A 511 21.35 -25.60 -21.11
C VAL A 511 22.64 -26.40 -20.94
N TRP A 512 23.78 -25.75 -20.73
CA TRP A 512 25.06 -26.45 -20.48
C TRP A 512 25.02 -27.35 -19.24
N ALA A 513 24.31 -26.90 -18.20
CA ALA A 513 24.12 -27.72 -17.01
C ALA A 513 23.33 -29.00 -17.30
N LEU A 514 22.27 -28.93 -18.10
CA LEU A 514 21.51 -30.10 -18.53
C LEU A 514 22.32 -31.04 -19.43
N GLU A 515 23.14 -30.48 -20.30
CA GLU A 515 24.11 -31.26 -21.11
C GLU A 515 25.13 -31.99 -20.24
N ALA A 516 25.68 -31.31 -19.23
CA ALA A 516 26.64 -31.90 -18.30
C ALA A 516 26.05 -33.06 -17.49
N TYR A 517 24.75 -33.01 -17.14
CA TYR A 517 24.04 -34.12 -16.50
C TYR A 517 23.65 -35.24 -17.47
N GLY A 518 23.77 -35.04 -18.79
CA GLY A 518 23.34 -36.02 -19.79
C GLY A 518 21.81 -36.17 -19.88
N ALA A 519 21.06 -35.16 -19.43
CA ALA A 519 19.58 -35.16 -19.39
C ALA A 519 18.99 -34.80 -20.76
N ALA A 520 19.22 -35.61 -21.78
CA ALA A 520 18.84 -35.29 -23.17
C ALA A 520 17.34 -35.12 -23.37
N TYR A 521 16.51 -36.00 -22.82
CA TYR A 521 15.06 -35.89 -22.94
C TYR A 521 14.47 -34.65 -22.25
N THR A 522 15.01 -34.34 -21.07
CA THR A 522 14.61 -33.10 -20.37
C THR A 522 14.97 -31.86 -21.16
N LEU A 523 16.19 -31.82 -21.75
CA LEU A 523 16.64 -30.73 -22.59
C LEU A 523 15.76 -30.60 -23.84
N GLN A 524 15.44 -31.69 -24.50
CA GLN A 524 14.56 -31.72 -25.67
C GLN A 524 13.15 -31.18 -25.32
N GLU A 525 12.59 -31.62 -24.20
CA GLU A 525 11.29 -31.14 -23.74
C GLU A 525 11.31 -29.62 -23.46
N MET A 526 12.36 -29.12 -22.80
CA MET A 526 12.51 -27.68 -22.49
C MET A 526 12.63 -26.84 -23.76
N LEU A 527 13.34 -27.32 -24.79
CA LEU A 527 13.56 -26.60 -26.04
C LEU A 527 12.38 -26.66 -27.02
N THR A 528 11.51 -27.65 -26.92
CA THR A 528 10.43 -27.90 -27.89
C THR A 528 9.04 -27.67 -27.29
N VAL A 529 8.46 -28.67 -26.64
CA VAL A 529 7.06 -28.68 -26.21
C VAL A 529 6.76 -27.70 -25.07
N LYS A 530 7.72 -27.31 -24.29
CA LYS A 530 7.59 -26.27 -23.26
C LYS A 530 7.85 -24.86 -23.78
N SER A 531 8.40 -24.72 -24.99
CA SER A 531 8.80 -23.43 -25.56
C SER A 531 8.01 -23.10 -26.81
N ASP A 532 8.53 -23.38 -28.00
CA ASP A 532 8.05 -22.83 -29.27
C ASP A 532 7.49 -23.85 -30.27
N ASP A 533 7.44 -25.12 -29.93
CA ASP A 533 6.78 -26.15 -30.76
C ASP A 533 5.25 -26.09 -30.60
N VAL A 534 4.57 -25.43 -31.53
CA VAL A 534 3.11 -25.19 -31.48
C VAL A 534 2.32 -26.49 -31.52
N GLU A 535 2.66 -27.41 -32.43
CA GLU A 535 1.97 -28.69 -32.56
C GLU A 535 2.33 -29.65 -31.43
N GLY A 536 3.60 -29.66 -31.03
CA GLY A 536 4.08 -30.47 -29.92
C GLY A 536 3.41 -30.10 -28.60
N ARG A 537 3.20 -28.80 -28.32
CA ARG A 537 2.44 -28.33 -27.14
C ARG A 537 1.04 -28.92 -27.09
N LYS A 538 0.31 -28.90 -28.20
CA LYS A 538 -1.06 -29.44 -28.30
C LYS A 538 -1.06 -30.94 -28.04
N ARG A 539 -0.18 -31.67 -28.73
CA ARG A 539 -0.05 -33.13 -28.58
C ARG A 539 0.34 -33.52 -27.16
N MET A 540 1.27 -32.80 -26.55
CA MET A 540 1.69 -33.05 -25.17
C MET A 540 0.55 -32.82 -24.18
N TYR A 541 -0.24 -31.76 -24.36
CA TYR A 541 -1.40 -31.51 -23.50
C TYR A 541 -2.45 -32.62 -23.64
N GLU A 542 -2.74 -33.07 -24.85
CA GLU A 542 -3.63 -34.21 -25.10
C GLU A 542 -3.09 -35.52 -24.47
N ALA A 543 -1.78 -35.76 -24.56
CA ALA A 543 -1.12 -36.92 -23.98
C ALA A 543 -1.24 -36.92 -22.44
N ILE A 544 -0.97 -35.78 -21.78
CA ILE A 544 -1.13 -35.62 -20.32
C ILE A 544 -2.55 -35.92 -19.88
N VAL A 545 -3.57 -35.40 -20.61
CA VAL A 545 -4.99 -35.65 -20.29
C VAL A 545 -5.35 -37.11 -20.44
N LYS A 546 -4.74 -37.82 -21.41
CA LYS A 546 -4.94 -39.26 -21.63
C LYS A 546 -4.11 -40.16 -20.72
N GLY A 547 -3.15 -39.59 -19.98
CA GLY A 547 -2.20 -40.36 -19.16
C GLY A 547 -1.06 -40.98 -19.93
N ASP A 548 -0.82 -40.55 -21.18
CA ASP A 548 0.31 -41.00 -22.00
C ASP A 548 1.55 -40.14 -21.71
N THR A 549 2.72 -40.74 -21.61
CA THR A 549 3.99 -40.06 -21.28
C THR A 549 4.94 -39.93 -22.47
N HIS A 550 4.53 -40.36 -23.64
CA HIS A 550 5.37 -40.30 -24.83
C HIS A 550 5.50 -38.88 -25.39
N LEU A 551 6.74 -38.43 -25.54
CA LEU A 551 7.10 -37.15 -26.11
C LEU A 551 7.35 -37.30 -27.63
N ASN A 552 6.50 -36.63 -28.43
CA ASN A 552 6.66 -36.55 -29.90
C ASN A 552 6.84 -35.07 -30.30
N PRO A 553 8.07 -34.52 -30.23
CA PRO A 553 8.32 -33.15 -30.61
C PRO A 553 8.27 -32.96 -32.12
N SER A 554 7.93 -31.74 -32.55
CA SER A 554 8.02 -31.26 -33.93
C SER A 554 9.17 -30.27 -34.07
N LEU A 555 9.28 -29.61 -35.22
CA LEU A 555 10.28 -28.54 -35.41
C LEU A 555 9.86 -27.27 -34.61
N PRO A 556 10.82 -26.66 -33.89
CA PRO A 556 10.58 -25.39 -33.22
C PRO A 556 10.25 -24.27 -34.21
N GLU A 557 9.27 -23.41 -33.87
CA GLU A 557 8.86 -22.29 -34.73
C GLU A 557 10.00 -21.25 -34.91
N SER A 558 10.83 -21.07 -33.92
CA SER A 558 12.03 -20.21 -34.03
C SER A 558 13.01 -20.71 -35.12
N PHE A 559 13.08 -22.00 -35.35
CA PHE A 559 13.84 -22.56 -36.45
C PHE A 559 13.20 -22.22 -37.81
N ASN A 560 11.88 -22.29 -37.93
CA ASN A 560 11.17 -21.87 -39.14
C ASN A 560 11.41 -20.38 -39.44
N VAL A 561 11.41 -19.53 -38.41
CA VAL A 561 11.74 -18.10 -38.56
C VAL A 561 13.17 -17.94 -39.07
N LEU A 562 14.13 -18.65 -38.52
CA LEU A 562 15.54 -18.61 -38.98
C LEU A 562 15.66 -19.01 -40.43
N VAL A 563 15.00 -20.09 -40.86
CA VAL A 563 14.98 -20.53 -42.27
C VAL A 563 14.44 -19.43 -43.17
N LYS A 564 13.36 -18.77 -42.78
CA LYS A 564 12.78 -17.66 -43.56
C LYS A 564 13.68 -16.42 -43.58
N GLU A 565 14.38 -16.13 -42.53
CA GLU A 565 15.39 -15.06 -42.49
C GLU A 565 16.58 -15.36 -43.43
N LEU A 566 17.07 -16.59 -43.44
CA LEU A 566 18.12 -17.02 -44.36
C LEU A 566 17.67 -16.95 -45.82
N GLN A 567 16.46 -17.43 -46.12
CA GLN A 567 15.86 -17.31 -47.44
C GLN A 567 15.69 -15.84 -47.87
N SER A 568 15.36 -14.92 -46.95
CA SER A 568 15.29 -13.49 -47.23
C SER A 568 16.64 -12.86 -47.60
N LEU A 569 17.74 -13.46 -47.14
CA LEU A 569 19.12 -13.10 -47.53
C LEU A 569 19.56 -13.78 -48.83
N ALA A 570 18.64 -14.38 -49.59
CA ALA A 570 18.87 -15.12 -50.82
C ALA A 570 19.76 -16.37 -50.63
N ILE A 571 19.77 -16.96 -49.43
CA ILE A 571 20.43 -18.26 -49.16
C ILE A 571 19.36 -19.33 -49.37
N ASP A 572 19.66 -20.30 -50.24
CA ASP A 572 18.79 -21.45 -50.45
C ASP A 572 18.93 -22.45 -49.30
N VAL A 573 17.84 -22.71 -48.62
CA VAL A 573 17.80 -23.63 -47.47
C VAL A 573 16.67 -24.61 -47.68
N GLU A 574 17.04 -25.88 -47.85
CA GLU A 574 16.12 -27.01 -47.95
C GLU A 574 16.25 -27.94 -46.75
N LEU A 575 15.11 -28.34 -46.20
CA LEU A 575 15.02 -29.33 -45.15
C LEU A 575 14.93 -30.72 -45.80
N ILE A 576 15.98 -31.51 -45.66
CA ILE A 576 16.02 -32.88 -46.20
C ILE A 576 15.61 -33.84 -45.08
N GLU A 577 14.47 -34.50 -45.22
CA GLU A 577 14.13 -35.63 -44.36
C GLU A 577 15.07 -36.78 -44.69
N SER A 578 15.93 -37.18 -43.73
CA SER A 578 16.72 -38.42 -43.86
C SER A 578 15.71 -39.58 -43.88
N GLY A 579 15.56 -40.20 -45.04
CA GLY A 579 14.59 -41.28 -45.30
C GLY A 579 14.63 -42.38 -44.25
N LYS A 580 13.44 -42.93 -43.98
CA LYS A 580 13.20 -44.13 -43.16
C LYS A 580 14.03 -45.29 -43.58
#